data_ee898a696b09729ec028ffb9456b256d
#
_entry.id   ee898a696b09729ec028ffb9456b256d
#
_cell.length_a   1.000
_cell.length_b   1.000
_cell.length_c   1.000
_cell.angle_alpha   90.00
_cell.angle_beta   90.00
_cell.angle_gamma   90.00
#
_symmetry.space_group_name_H-M   'P 1'
#
loop_
_entity.id
_entity.type
_entity.pdbx_description
1 polymer ?
#
loop_
_entity_poly.entity_id
_entity_poly.type
_entity_poly.pdbx_seq_one_letter_code
_entity_poly.pdbx_strand_id
1 'polypeptide(L)'
;KMFGWDHARLEREILSVPAGADGLVFLPYLQGERTPSLPNGCGVLHGMNTANTTPAHVARAVIEGVTLGMAYGLRRMEELGVKPETIRLTGGGSNSAVWRRICADIFGYPVVTLKSSEGGALGAAIQALATAAGEPVADLSSRLVRVDEEARVDPRGDFDYGRVLERQNHLR
;
A
#
# COMPACT_ATOMS: atom_id res chain seq x y z
N LYS A 1 -8.00 11.76 11.48
CA LYS A 1 -8.66 12.29 12.70
C LYS A 1 -7.65 12.62 13.81
N MET A 2 -6.60 11.82 14.03
CA MET A 2 -5.64 12.01 15.14
C MET A 2 -4.98 13.40 15.13
N PHE A 3 -4.58 13.92 13.95
CA PHE A 3 -3.88 15.20 13.83
C PHE A 3 -4.72 16.33 13.21
N GLY A 4 -5.94 16.07 12.78
CA GLY A 4 -6.78 17.07 12.10
C GLY A 4 -6.21 17.61 10.78
N TRP A 5 -5.29 16.87 10.16
CA TRP A 5 -4.66 17.27 8.89
C TRP A 5 -5.54 16.93 7.69
N ASP A 6 -5.50 17.78 6.68
CA ASP A 6 -5.96 17.45 5.33
C ASP A 6 -4.93 16.58 4.60
N HIS A 7 -5.30 16.06 3.43
CA HIS A 7 -4.43 15.17 2.64
C HIS A 7 -3.12 15.86 2.21
N ALA A 8 -3.19 17.13 1.82
CA ALA A 8 -2.02 17.87 1.36
C ALA A 8 -1.00 18.08 2.49
N ARG A 9 -1.49 18.39 3.70
CA ARG A 9 -0.62 18.48 4.88
C ARG A 9 -0.05 17.13 5.27
N LEU A 10 -0.86 16.07 5.26
CA LEU A 10 -0.40 14.72 5.55
C LEU A 10 0.76 14.31 4.64
N GLU A 11 0.64 14.53 3.33
CA GLU A 11 1.69 14.23 2.36
C GLU A 11 2.98 15.02 2.63
N ARG A 12 2.87 16.33 2.90
CA ARG A 12 4.05 17.15 3.24
C ARG A 12 4.76 16.65 4.49
N GLU A 13 4.02 16.33 5.54
CA GLU A 13 4.57 15.83 6.80
C GLU A 13 5.24 14.46 6.61
N ILE A 14 4.64 13.55 5.84
CA ILE A 14 5.25 12.25 5.49
C ILE A 14 6.56 12.44 4.72
N LEU A 15 6.59 13.38 3.77
CA LEU A 15 7.81 13.65 2.98
C LEU A 15 8.92 14.31 3.78
N SER A 16 8.61 14.98 4.89
CA SER A 16 9.62 15.60 5.76
C SER A 16 10.41 14.60 6.61
N VAL A 17 9.97 13.33 6.64
CA VAL A 17 10.57 12.26 7.44
C VAL A 17 11.25 11.25 6.50
N PRO A 18 12.44 10.76 6.82
CA PRO A 18 13.14 9.78 5.99
C PRO A 18 12.40 8.43 5.94
N ALA A 19 12.76 7.63 4.95
CA ALA A 19 12.28 6.25 4.83
C ALA A 19 12.62 5.46 6.10
N GLY A 20 11.67 4.63 6.55
CA GLY A 20 11.79 3.88 7.79
C GLY A 20 11.47 4.68 9.06
N ALA A 21 11.02 5.94 8.94
CA ALA A 21 10.57 6.80 10.03
C ALA A 21 11.54 6.82 11.24
N ASP A 22 12.86 6.89 10.96
CA ASP A 22 13.94 6.83 11.96
C ASP A 22 13.79 5.67 12.96
N GLY A 23 13.36 4.50 12.44
CA GLY A 23 13.19 3.27 13.19
C GLY A 23 11.87 3.14 13.95
N LEU A 24 10.93 4.06 13.76
CA LEU A 24 9.58 3.92 14.29
C LEU A 24 8.77 2.95 13.41
N VAL A 25 8.26 1.86 13.97
CA VAL A 25 7.49 0.84 13.27
C VAL A 25 6.07 0.81 13.80
N PHE A 26 5.10 0.76 12.90
CA PHE A 26 3.68 0.63 13.24
C PHE A 26 3.13 -0.74 12.85
N LEU A 27 2.45 -1.40 13.78
CA LEU A 27 1.62 -2.58 13.54
C LEU A 27 0.16 -2.13 13.37
N PRO A 28 -0.46 -2.30 12.18
CA PRO A 28 -1.78 -1.74 11.88
C PRO A 28 -2.97 -2.60 12.34
N TYR A 29 -2.80 -3.52 13.27
CA TYR A 29 -3.78 -4.53 13.64
C TYR A 29 -4.82 -4.03 14.65
N LEU A 30 -5.38 -2.85 14.39
CA LEU A 30 -6.27 -2.11 15.30
C LEU A 30 -7.51 -2.89 15.76
N GLN A 31 -7.98 -3.84 14.98
CA GLN A 31 -9.15 -4.67 15.25
C GLN A 31 -8.89 -6.14 14.92
N GLY A 32 -7.67 -6.58 15.19
CA GLY A 32 -7.18 -7.86 14.72
C GLY A 32 -6.78 -7.86 13.26
N GLU A 33 -6.25 -8.97 12.79
CA GLU A 33 -5.84 -9.17 11.41
C GLU A 33 -6.11 -10.62 10.96
N ARG A 34 -6.44 -10.76 9.69
CA ARG A 34 -6.69 -12.07 9.07
C ARG A 34 -5.43 -12.67 8.49
N THR A 35 -4.55 -11.83 7.96
CA THR A 35 -3.30 -12.24 7.30
C THR A 35 -2.15 -11.34 7.76
N PRO A 36 -1.34 -11.78 8.74
CA PRO A 36 -1.39 -13.07 9.48
C PRO A 36 -2.61 -13.24 10.37
N SER A 37 -2.93 -14.48 10.82
CA SER A 37 -4.06 -14.73 11.72
C SER A 37 -3.76 -14.22 13.13
N LEU A 38 -4.24 -13.03 13.43
CA LEU A 38 -4.10 -12.34 14.72
C LEU A 38 -5.45 -11.76 15.15
N PRO A 39 -6.42 -12.62 15.54
CA PRO A 39 -7.80 -12.19 15.80
C PRO A 39 -7.94 -11.17 16.94
N ASN A 40 -7.01 -11.18 17.90
CA ASN A 40 -6.96 -10.28 19.05
C ASN A 40 -5.83 -9.24 18.94
N GLY A 41 -5.29 -9.02 17.73
CA GLY A 41 -4.24 -8.04 17.49
C GLY A 41 -4.71 -6.63 17.81
N CYS A 42 -3.77 -5.78 18.20
CA CYS A 42 -3.98 -4.35 18.39
C CYS A 42 -2.94 -3.52 17.61
N GLY A 43 -3.21 -2.22 17.46
CA GLY A 43 -2.22 -1.32 16.88
C GLY A 43 -1.07 -1.08 17.86
N VAL A 44 0.16 -1.13 17.37
CA VAL A 44 1.37 -0.90 18.17
C VAL A 44 2.30 0.06 17.46
N LEU A 45 2.82 1.06 18.19
CA LEU A 45 3.98 1.86 17.79
C LEU A 45 5.21 1.37 18.56
N HIS A 46 6.22 0.90 17.85
CA HIS A 46 7.43 0.34 18.42
C HIS A 46 8.68 1.12 17.97
N GLY A 47 9.64 1.31 18.88
CA GLY A 47 10.90 1.98 18.56
C GLY A 47 10.86 3.49 18.77
N MET A 48 9.92 4.00 19.58
CA MET A 48 9.85 5.41 19.95
C MET A 48 11.09 5.85 20.74
N ASN A 49 11.61 7.01 20.39
CA ASN A 49 12.70 7.68 21.09
C ASN A 49 12.53 9.21 20.95
N THR A 50 13.43 9.98 21.54
CA THR A 50 13.32 11.45 21.54
C THR A 50 13.46 12.08 20.16
N ALA A 51 14.07 11.41 19.18
CA ALA A 51 14.27 11.93 17.84
C ALA A 51 13.05 11.67 16.92
N ASN A 52 12.32 10.54 17.11
CA ASN A 52 11.24 10.11 16.22
C ASN A 52 9.82 10.23 16.81
N THR A 53 9.67 10.83 18.00
CA THR A 53 8.37 11.03 18.64
C THR A 53 7.74 12.34 18.20
N THR A 54 7.49 12.50 16.91
CA THR A 54 6.79 13.65 16.32
C THR A 54 5.58 13.21 15.53
N PRO A 55 4.57 14.08 15.32
CA PRO A 55 3.41 13.76 14.49
C PRO A 55 3.77 13.30 13.07
N ALA A 56 4.80 13.89 12.46
CA ALA A 56 5.28 13.53 11.13
C ALA A 56 5.85 12.11 11.10
N HIS A 57 6.68 11.72 12.07
CA HIS A 57 7.21 10.36 12.19
C HIS A 57 6.09 9.33 12.41
N VAL A 58 5.13 9.63 13.27
CA VAL A 58 3.96 8.76 13.48
C VAL A 58 3.18 8.58 12.18
N ALA A 59 2.91 9.68 11.44
CA ALA A 59 2.22 9.60 10.17
C ALA A 59 2.98 8.76 9.14
N ARG A 60 4.31 8.95 9.04
CA ARG A 60 5.19 8.17 8.16
C ARG A 60 5.17 6.69 8.56
N ALA A 61 5.38 6.37 9.82
CA ALA A 61 5.37 5.00 10.33
C ALA A 61 4.01 4.29 10.09
N VAL A 62 2.89 5.01 10.24
CA VAL A 62 1.55 4.46 9.97
C VAL A 62 1.38 4.08 8.51
N ILE A 63 1.72 4.96 7.58
CA ILE A 63 1.61 4.68 6.14
C ILE A 63 2.54 3.53 5.74
N GLU A 64 3.79 3.54 6.21
CA GLU A 64 4.72 2.43 5.96
C GLU A 64 4.25 1.13 6.58
N GLY A 65 3.77 1.16 7.83
CA GLY A 65 3.29 -0.03 8.53
C GLY A 65 2.10 -0.72 7.85
N VAL A 66 1.14 0.06 7.34
CA VAL A 66 0.04 -0.47 6.53
C VAL A 66 0.57 -1.06 5.22
N THR A 67 1.49 -0.39 4.55
CA THR A 67 2.07 -0.87 3.29
C THR A 67 2.92 -2.12 3.49
N LEU A 68 3.67 -2.22 4.59
CA LEU A 68 4.41 -3.42 4.98
C LEU A 68 3.48 -4.61 5.28
N GLY A 69 2.30 -4.35 5.84
CA GLY A 69 1.25 -5.37 5.99
C GLY A 69 0.81 -5.95 4.64
N MET A 70 0.63 -5.09 3.63
CA MET A 70 0.33 -5.54 2.26
C MET A 70 1.53 -6.28 1.63
N ALA A 71 2.77 -5.80 1.87
CA ALA A 71 3.98 -6.46 1.40
C ALA A 71 4.14 -7.88 1.97
N TYR A 72 3.70 -8.11 3.21
CA TYR A 72 3.67 -9.46 3.78
C TYR A 72 2.82 -10.41 2.93
N GLY A 73 1.62 -10.00 2.53
CA GLY A 73 0.77 -10.78 1.65
C GLY A 73 1.41 -11.02 0.27
N LEU A 74 2.05 -9.99 -0.28
CA LEU A 74 2.77 -10.08 -1.56
C LEU A 74 3.91 -11.13 -1.47
N ARG A 75 4.73 -11.09 -0.41
CA ARG A 75 5.81 -12.08 -0.20
C ARG A 75 5.26 -13.51 -0.11
N ARG A 76 4.11 -13.71 0.53
CA ARG A 76 3.45 -15.03 0.57
C ARG A 76 3.01 -15.50 -0.82
N MET A 77 2.53 -14.61 -1.67
CA MET A 77 2.22 -14.96 -3.07
C MET A 77 3.48 -15.30 -3.87
N GLU A 78 4.58 -14.56 -3.65
CA GLU A 78 5.87 -14.85 -4.29
C GLU A 78 6.42 -16.23 -3.89
N GLU A 79 6.31 -16.62 -2.61
CA GLU A 79 6.66 -17.95 -2.11
C GLU A 79 5.85 -19.07 -2.80
N LEU A 80 4.61 -18.76 -3.22
CA LEU A 80 3.76 -19.65 -4.00
C LEU A 80 4.04 -19.62 -5.52
N GLY A 81 5.08 -18.90 -5.94
CA GLY A 81 5.52 -18.85 -7.34
C GLY A 81 4.91 -17.72 -8.16
N VAL A 82 4.10 -16.83 -7.57
CA VAL A 82 3.62 -15.63 -8.27
C VAL A 82 4.79 -14.65 -8.44
N LYS A 83 5.03 -14.22 -9.69
CA LYS A 83 6.09 -13.26 -10.02
C LYS A 83 5.45 -12.05 -10.68
N PRO A 84 5.04 -11.03 -9.92
CA PRO A 84 4.45 -9.84 -10.51
C PRO A 84 5.51 -9.01 -11.25
N GLU A 85 5.17 -8.47 -12.40
CA GLU A 85 5.99 -7.50 -13.12
C GLU A 85 5.64 -6.07 -12.69
N THR A 86 4.41 -5.86 -12.26
CA THR A 86 3.87 -4.55 -11.91
C THR A 86 2.74 -4.71 -10.89
N ILE A 87 2.67 -3.80 -9.95
CA ILE A 87 1.58 -3.71 -8.97
C ILE A 87 0.59 -2.63 -9.42
N ARG A 88 -0.69 -2.99 -9.52
CA ARG A 88 -1.77 -2.05 -9.84
C ARG A 88 -2.46 -1.59 -8.56
N LEU A 89 -2.34 -0.32 -8.23
CA LEU A 89 -3.06 0.29 -7.10
C LEU A 89 -4.40 0.84 -7.58
N THR A 90 -5.44 0.60 -6.77
CA THR A 90 -6.81 1.11 -7.00
C THR A 90 -7.38 1.68 -5.71
N GLY A 91 -8.50 2.41 -5.82
CA GLY A 91 -9.16 3.04 -4.68
C GLY A 91 -8.58 4.40 -4.34
N GLY A 92 -9.18 5.08 -3.36
CA GLY A 92 -8.86 6.49 -3.03
C GLY A 92 -7.39 6.74 -2.69
N GLY A 93 -6.72 5.79 -2.02
CA GLY A 93 -5.29 5.90 -1.68
C GLY A 93 -4.38 5.94 -2.89
N SER A 94 -4.75 5.32 -4.02
CA SER A 94 -3.94 5.33 -5.24
C SER A 94 -3.78 6.73 -5.85
N ASN A 95 -4.60 7.70 -5.45
CA ASN A 95 -4.50 9.10 -5.89
C ASN A 95 -3.30 9.83 -5.25
N SER A 96 -2.79 9.33 -4.10
CA SER A 96 -1.63 9.92 -3.43
C SER A 96 -0.32 9.53 -4.13
N ALA A 97 0.38 10.50 -4.73
CA ALA A 97 1.69 10.27 -5.33
C ALA A 97 2.72 9.82 -4.27
N VAL A 98 2.61 10.35 -3.06
CA VAL A 98 3.48 10.00 -1.93
C VAL A 98 3.28 8.53 -1.55
N TRP A 99 2.03 8.08 -1.45
CA TRP A 99 1.79 6.68 -1.10
C TRP A 99 2.15 5.71 -2.23
N ARG A 100 1.90 6.08 -3.50
CA ARG A 100 2.39 5.28 -4.66
C ARG A 100 3.91 5.06 -4.59
N ARG A 101 4.67 6.13 -4.26
CA ARG A 101 6.13 6.06 -4.06
C ARG A 101 6.49 5.07 -2.94
N ILE A 102 5.88 5.21 -1.78
CA ILE A 102 6.10 4.32 -0.63
C ILE A 102 5.76 2.86 -0.99
N CYS A 103 4.67 2.63 -1.71
CA CYS A 103 4.30 1.30 -2.19
C CYS A 103 5.36 0.71 -3.12
N ALA A 104 5.84 1.48 -4.11
CA ALA A 104 6.86 1.00 -5.03
C ALA A 104 8.15 0.63 -4.27
N ASP A 105 8.60 1.49 -3.37
CA ASP A 105 9.83 1.28 -2.59
C ASP A 105 9.71 0.07 -1.65
N ILE A 106 8.55 -0.14 -0.99
CA ILE A 106 8.32 -1.26 -0.06
C ILE A 106 8.08 -2.58 -0.79
N PHE A 107 7.33 -2.57 -1.88
CA PHE A 107 7.05 -3.80 -2.64
C PHE A 107 8.25 -4.26 -3.46
N GLY A 108 9.11 -3.32 -3.88
CA GLY A 108 10.23 -3.59 -4.78
C GLY A 108 9.80 -3.82 -6.23
N TYR A 109 8.60 -3.38 -6.60
CA TYR A 109 8.03 -3.50 -7.94
C TYR A 109 7.52 -2.15 -8.46
N PRO A 110 7.51 -1.94 -9.79
CA PRO A 110 6.82 -0.82 -10.37
C PRO A 110 5.35 -0.78 -9.95
N VAL A 111 4.87 0.39 -9.59
CA VAL A 111 3.48 0.64 -9.21
C VAL A 111 2.83 1.52 -10.27
N VAL A 112 1.67 1.12 -10.76
CA VAL A 112 0.81 1.88 -11.66
C VAL A 112 -0.58 2.05 -11.07
N THR A 113 -1.36 2.98 -11.59
CA THR A 113 -2.78 3.13 -11.24
C THR A 113 -3.66 2.82 -12.44
N LEU A 114 -4.95 2.78 -12.22
CA LEU A 114 -5.92 2.76 -13.31
C LEU A 114 -6.40 4.19 -13.57
N LYS A 115 -6.76 4.49 -14.82
CA LYS A 115 -7.39 5.79 -15.17
C LYS A 115 -8.70 6.03 -14.44
N SER A 116 -9.39 4.97 -14.02
CA SER A 116 -10.51 5.03 -13.09
C SER A 116 -10.09 4.54 -11.71
N SER A 117 -10.25 5.38 -10.69
CA SER A 117 -10.02 5.01 -9.28
C SER A 117 -11.12 4.09 -8.73
N GLU A 118 -12.29 4.02 -9.39
CA GLU A 118 -13.48 3.25 -9.00
C GLU A 118 -13.41 1.81 -9.51
N GLY A 119 -12.34 1.08 -9.16
CA GLY A 119 -12.10 -0.28 -9.65
C GLY A 119 -13.23 -1.27 -9.38
N GLY A 120 -13.88 -1.19 -8.21
CA GLY A 120 -15.02 -2.05 -7.88
C GLY A 120 -16.23 -1.79 -8.76
N ALA A 121 -16.60 -0.51 -8.96
CA ALA A 121 -17.71 -0.13 -9.83
C ALA A 121 -17.45 -0.50 -11.29
N LEU A 122 -16.22 -0.27 -11.77
CA LEU A 122 -15.81 -0.66 -13.12
C LEU A 122 -15.90 -2.18 -13.31
N GLY A 123 -15.43 -2.97 -12.35
CA GLY A 123 -15.51 -4.43 -12.39
C GLY A 123 -16.96 -4.93 -12.45
N ALA A 124 -17.85 -4.36 -11.63
CA ALA A 124 -19.27 -4.70 -11.63
C ALA A 124 -19.93 -4.34 -12.98
N ALA A 125 -19.61 -3.17 -13.56
CA ALA A 125 -20.10 -2.75 -14.86
C ALA A 125 -19.63 -3.67 -15.99
N ILE A 126 -18.35 -4.11 -15.95
CA ILE A 126 -17.80 -5.06 -16.92
C ILE A 126 -18.54 -6.41 -16.84
N GLN A 127 -18.80 -6.92 -15.63
CA GLN A 127 -19.56 -8.18 -15.47
C GLN A 127 -21.00 -8.06 -15.99
N ALA A 128 -21.68 -6.95 -15.70
CA ALA A 128 -23.03 -6.71 -16.21
C ALA A 128 -23.05 -6.65 -17.75
N LEU A 129 -22.08 -5.94 -18.33
CA LEU A 129 -21.96 -5.85 -19.80
C LEU A 129 -21.63 -7.21 -20.41
N ALA A 130 -20.74 -8.00 -19.82
CA ALA A 130 -20.41 -9.34 -20.28
C ALA A 130 -21.65 -10.25 -20.34
N THR A 131 -22.47 -10.20 -19.29
CA THR A 131 -23.73 -10.96 -19.23
C THR A 131 -24.71 -10.49 -20.29
N ALA A 132 -24.88 -9.18 -20.46
CA ALA A 132 -25.85 -8.62 -21.43
C ALA A 132 -25.42 -8.84 -22.88
N ALA A 133 -24.13 -8.79 -23.18
CA ALA A 133 -23.58 -8.95 -24.52
C ALA A 133 -23.26 -10.42 -24.90
N GLY A 134 -23.22 -11.33 -23.90
CA GLY A 134 -22.76 -12.69 -24.11
C GLY A 134 -21.26 -12.80 -24.40
N GLU A 135 -20.46 -11.80 -23.99
CA GLU A 135 -19.04 -11.77 -24.23
C GLU A 135 -18.24 -12.24 -22.97
N PRO A 136 -17.06 -12.84 -23.14
CA PRO A 136 -16.19 -13.20 -22.03
C PRO A 136 -15.75 -11.96 -21.24
N VAL A 137 -15.78 -12.03 -19.89
CA VAL A 137 -15.33 -10.95 -19.00
C VAL A 137 -13.87 -10.56 -19.26
N ALA A 138 -13.02 -11.54 -19.59
CA ALA A 138 -11.60 -11.29 -19.87
C ALA A 138 -11.40 -10.36 -21.09
N ASP A 139 -12.17 -10.57 -22.16
CA ASP A 139 -12.08 -9.77 -23.39
C ASP A 139 -12.54 -8.33 -23.15
N LEU A 140 -13.65 -8.16 -22.43
CA LEU A 140 -14.14 -6.85 -22.02
C LEU A 140 -13.16 -6.14 -21.08
N SER A 141 -12.59 -6.86 -20.10
CA SER A 141 -11.60 -6.31 -19.18
C SER A 141 -10.37 -5.81 -19.93
N SER A 142 -9.85 -6.56 -20.89
CA SER A 142 -8.68 -6.16 -21.69
C SER A 142 -8.93 -4.88 -22.50
N ARG A 143 -10.17 -4.66 -22.96
CA ARG A 143 -10.57 -3.47 -23.74
C ARG A 143 -10.90 -2.26 -22.87
N LEU A 144 -11.48 -2.45 -21.71
CA LEU A 144 -12.07 -1.38 -20.88
C LEU A 144 -11.20 -0.94 -19.72
N VAL A 145 -10.36 -1.83 -19.15
CA VAL A 145 -9.45 -1.45 -18.08
C VAL A 145 -8.24 -0.74 -18.66
N ARG A 146 -8.11 0.54 -18.35
CA ARG A 146 -7.01 1.39 -18.80
C ARG A 146 -6.02 1.63 -17.68
N VAL A 147 -4.76 1.25 -17.88
CA VAL A 147 -3.66 1.59 -16.99
C VAL A 147 -3.26 3.04 -17.24
N ASP A 148 -2.95 3.74 -16.16
CA ASP A 148 -2.38 5.09 -16.19
C ASP A 148 -0.86 5.00 -16.08
N GLU A 149 -0.19 4.92 -17.23
CA GLU A 149 1.27 4.82 -17.28
C GLU A 149 1.96 6.12 -16.86
N GLU A 150 1.30 7.27 -16.95
CA GLU A 150 1.85 8.55 -16.48
C GLU A 150 1.99 8.59 -14.95
N ALA A 151 1.15 7.81 -14.26
CA ALA A 151 1.20 7.64 -12.81
C ALA A 151 2.18 6.54 -12.36
N ARG A 152 2.95 5.93 -13.29
CA ARG A 152 3.93 4.88 -12.98
C ARG A 152 5.01 5.39 -12.05
N VAL A 153 5.36 4.56 -11.08
CA VAL A 153 6.41 4.81 -10.10
C VAL A 153 7.27 3.56 -9.98
N ASP A 154 8.54 3.67 -10.32
CA ASP A 154 9.51 2.58 -10.14
C ASP A 154 10.18 2.68 -8.76
N PRO A 155 10.52 1.55 -8.11
CA PRO A 155 11.20 1.55 -6.82
C PRO A 155 12.58 2.19 -6.92
N ARG A 156 12.98 2.95 -5.89
CA ARG A 156 14.30 3.63 -5.85
C ARG A 156 15.42 2.70 -5.38
N GLY A 157 15.10 1.79 -4.45
CA GLY A 157 16.10 0.91 -3.86
C GLY A 157 17.12 1.59 -2.94
N ASP A 158 16.83 2.82 -2.52
CA ASP A 158 17.71 3.65 -1.68
C ASP A 158 17.55 3.37 -0.18
N PHE A 159 16.59 2.53 0.22
CA PHE A 159 16.34 2.14 1.59
C PHE A 159 15.93 0.67 1.69
N ASP A 160 16.47 -0.04 2.68
CA ASP A 160 16.20 -1.48 2.89
C ASP A 160 14.92 -1.69 3.72
N TYR A 161 13.79 -1.69 3.06
CA TYR A 161 12.50 -2.03 3.67
C TYR A 161 12.38 -3.51 4.07
N GLY A 162 13.24 -4.39 3.56
CA GLY A 162 13.28 -5.79 3.97
C GLY A 162 13.54 -5.92 5.47
N ARG A 163 14.51 -5.19 6.00
CA ARG A 163 14.80 -5.15 7.46
C ARG A 163 13.63 -4.62 8.28
N VAL A 164 12.91 -3.61 7.77
CA VAL A 164 11.74 -3.07 8.48
C VAL A 164 10.61 -4.09 8.50
N LEU A 165 10.39 -4.83 7.40
CA LEU A 165 9.42 -5.91 7.31
C LEU A 165 9.78 -7.06 8.27
N GLU A 166 11.02 -7.49 8.31
CA GLU A 166 11.50 -8.50 9.27
C GLU A 166 11.23 -8.05 10.71
N ARG A 167 11.57 -6.80 11.05
CA ARG A 167 11.30 -6.25 12.37
C ARG A 167 9.80 -6.21 12.68
N GLN A 168 8.98 -5.80 11.73
CA GLN A 168 7.52 -5.82 11.87
C GLN A 168 7.01 -7.25 12.10
N ASN A 169 7.57 -8.24 11.40
CA ASN A 169 7.23 -9.66 11.56
C ASN A 169 7.57 -10.20 12.95
N HIS A 170 8.68 -9.78 13.54
CA HIS A 170 9.09 -10.19 14.90
C HIS A 170 8.21 -9.58 16.02
N LEU A 171 7.50 -8.50 15.74
CA LEU A 171 6.64 -7.80 16.68
C LEU A 171 5.18 -8.30 16.70
N ARG A 172 4.86 -9.28 15.85
CA ARG A 172 3.50 -9.85 15.70
C ARG A 172 3.08 -10.85 16.77
#